data_7e5d7f26e1f63de120d2b7e761b32414
#
_entry.id   7e5d7f26e1f63de120d2b7e761b32414
#
_cell.length_a   1.000
_cell.length_b   1.000
_cell.length_c   1.000
_cell.angle_alpha   90.00
_cell.angle_beta   90.00
_cell.angle_gamma   90.00
#
_symmetry.space_group_name_H-M   'P 1'
#
loop_
_entity.id
_entity.type
_entity.pdbx_description
1 polymer ?
#
loop_
_entity_poly.entity_id
_entity_poly.type
_entity_poly.pdbx_seq_one_letter_code
_entity_poly.pdbx_strand_id
1 'polypeptide(L)'
;HDVLEDTPVTPDVLKEKFGESVVTLVDGVTKLGKLPFKTVEDYQAENLRKMFVVMAKDIRVVLIKLADRLHNMRTISSHRREKQLSIAHETIEIYAPLAHRLGIYQVKRELEDLSFRILDPEMYYDIKRRVRKKLPEREMIIKEAMDIISQKVAEEGLEVTIKGRPKHFYSIYEKMRRKNLSLEQLYDLLALRVIVKSIAECYQVLGIVHTIWKPIPGQFDDYIANPKSNLYQSLHTTVVGPAGEPLDVQ
;
A
#
# COMPACT_ATOMS: atom_id res chain seq x y z
N HIS A 1 2.12 14.46 19.87
CA HIS A 1 3.49 14.50 19.36
C HIS A 1 3.95 15.93 19.07
N ASP A 2 3.04 16.86 18.85
CA ASP A 2 3.34 18.27 18.52
C ASP A 2 3.51 19.17 19.75
N VAL A 3 3.35 18.62 20.97
CA VAL A 3 3.37 19.39 22.23
C VAL A 3 4.67 20.20 22.41
N LEU A 4 5.81 19.65 22.00
CA LEU A 4 7.10 20.37 22.08
C LEU A 4 7.29 21.41 20.96
N GLU A 5 6.46 21.37 19.90
CA GLU A 5 6.54 22.30 18.76
C GLU A 5 5.55 23.46 18.94
N ASP A 6 4.34 23.15 19.38
CA ASP A 6 3.20 24.08 19.37
C ASP A 6 2.86 24.68 20.73
N THR A 7 3.56 24.25 21.80
CA THR A 7 3.27 24.73 23.16
C THR A 7 4.57 25.09 23.93
N PRO A 8 4.50 25.85 25.00
CA PRO A 8 5.63 26.16 25.86
C PRO A 8 6.04 25.01 26.80
N VAL A 9 5.49 23.80 26.61
CA VAL A 9 5.83 22.62 27.44
C VAL A 9 7.25 22.17 27.14
N THR A 10 8.03 21.97 28.21
CA THR A 10 9.41 21.51 28.11
C THR A 10 9.52 19.97 28.14
N PRO A 11 10.62 19.38 27.65
CA PRO A 11 10.87 17.94 27.77
C PRO A 11 10.83 17.44 29.19
N ASP A 12 11.26 18.23 30.17
CA ASP A 12 11.27 17.87 31.61
C ASP A 12 9.84 17.70 32.14
N VAL A 13 8.92 18.58 31.75
CA VAL A 13 7.49 18.47 32.12
C VAL A 13 6.85 17.23 31.50
N LEU A 14 7.20 16.91 30.26
CA LEU A 14 6.72 15.69 29.62
C LEU A 14 7.29 14.44 30.30
N LYS A 15 8.57 14.48 30.68
CA LYS A 15 9.23 13.38 31.39
C LYS A 15 8.58 13.10 32.73
N GLU A 16 8.29 14.14 33.52
CA GLU A 16 7.62 14.03 34.79
C GLU A 16 6.23 13.42 34.68
N LYS A 17 5.46 13.82 33.65
CA LYS A 17 4.07 13.37 33.49
C LYS A 17 3.92 12.02 32.76
N PHE A 18 4.78 11.72 31.81
CA PHE A 18 4.61 10.59 30.88
C PHE A 18 5.81 9.64 30.81
N GLY A 19 6.91 9.99 31.47
CA GLY A 19 8.13 9.19 31.52
C GLY A 19 9.07 9.40 30.34
N GLU A 20 10.29 8.90 30.46
CA GLU A 20 11.41 9.06 29.51
C GLU A 20 11.07 8.51 28.10
N SER A 21 10.37 7.37 28.03
CA SER A 21 10.03 6.72 26.77
C SER A 21 9.17 7.61 25.87
N VAL A 22 8.20 8.32 26.45
CA VAL A 22 7.32 9.23 25.70
C VAL A 22 8.09 10.46 25.22
N VAL A 23 8.96 11.03 26.06
CA VAL A 23 9.81 12.16 25.67
C VAL A 23 10.71 11.80 24.50
N THR A 24 11.34 10.63 24.54
CA THR A 24 12.21 10.14 23.46
C THR A 24 11.44 10.01 22.14
N LEU A 25 10.22 9.49 22.17
CA LEU A 25 9.36 9.38 20.98
C LEU A 25 8.95 10.74 20.44
N VAL A 26 8.49 11.65 21.28
CA VAL A 26 8.08 13.01 20.89
C VAL A 26 9.25 13.77 20.29
N ASP A 27 10.42 13.76 20.94
CA ASP A 27 11.65 14.39 20.43
C ASP A 27 12.08 13.79 19.07
N GLY A 28 11.96 12.48 18.93
CA GLY A 28 12.25 11.78 17.66
C GLY A 28 11.33 12.23 16.52
N VAL A 29 10.03 12.34 16.77
CA VAL A 29 9.03 12.80 15.79
C VAL A 29 9.27 14.25 15.40
N THR A 30 9.52 15.13 16.40
CA THR A 30 9.84 16.56 16.21
C THR A 30 11.09 16.75 15.35
N LYS A 31 12.18 16.02 15.63
CA LYS A 31 13.42 16.09 14.85
C LYS A 31 13.26 15.65 13.42
N LEU A 32 12.41 14.67 13.14
CA LEU A 32 12.08 14.26 11.78
C LEU A 32 11.33 15.36 11.01
N GLY A 33 10.51 16.18 11.67
CA GLY A 33 9.76 17.27 11.05
C GLY A 33 10.59 18.50 10.67
N LYS A 34 11.74 18.72 11.32
CA LYS A 34 12.54 19.97 11.22
C LYS A 34 13.76 19.89 10.30
N LEU A 35 13.85 18.91 9.41
CA LEU A 35 15.02 18.73 8.55
C LEU A 35 15.05 19.79 7.43
N PRO A 36 16.13 20.62 7.30
CA PRO A 36 16.26 21.63 6.24
C PRO A 36 16.68 20.99 4.90
N PHE A 37 16.13 21.49 3.79
CA PHE A 37 16.33 20.93 2.45
C PHE A 37 16.81 21.99 1.45
N LYS A 38 17.74 21.63 0.56
CA LYS A 38 18.33 22.56 -0.41
C LYS A 38 17.98 22.24 -1.87
N THR A 39 17.69 21.00 -2.26
CA THR A 39 17.25 20.63 -3.62
C THR A 39 16.35 19.40 -3.59
N VAL A 40 15.55 19.14 -4.66
CA VAL A 40 14.57 18.05 -4.72
C VAL A 40 15.24 16.67 -4.77
N GLU A 41 16.37 16.52 -5.46
CA GLU A 41 17.07 15.23 -5.63
C GLU A 41 17.92 14.87 -4.40
N ASP A 42 18.65 15.83 -3.82
CA ASP A 42 19.37 15.67 -2.56
C ASP A 42 18.39 15.45 -1.38
N TYR A 43 17.19 16.00 -1.51
CA TYR A 43 16.09 15.90 -0.58
C TYR A 43 15.64 14.45 -0.35
N GLN A 44 15.44 13.67 -1.41
CA GLN A 44 14.92 12.30 -1.29
C GLN A 44 15.94 11.35 -0.66
N ALA A 45 17.17 11.36 -1.10
CA ALA A 45 18.22 10.46 -0.60
C ALA A 45 18.58 10.78 0.86
N GLU A 46 18.73 12.05 1.20
CA GLU A 46 19.10 12.49 2.56
C GLU A 46 17.96 12.30 3.56
N ASN A 47 16.71 12.53 3.15
CA ASN A 47 15.54 12.23 3.99
C ASN A 47 15.39 10.75 4.27
N LEU A 48 15.48 9.92 3.25
CA LEU A 48 15.44 8.48 3.43
C LEU A 48 16.58 8.02 4.35
N ARG A 49 17.80 8.53 4.18
CA ARG A 49 18.94 8.21 5.04
C ARG A 49 18.68 8.60 6.50
N LYS A 50 18.18 9.83 6.76
CA LYS A 50 17.87 10.32 8.11
C LYS A 50 16.73 9.55 8.73
N MET A 51 15.69 9.22 7.95
CA MET A 51 14.61 8.36 8.39
C MET A 51 15.12 6.97 8.77
N PHE A 52 16.06 6.38 8.01
CA PHE A 52 16.70 5.11 8.36
C PHE A 52 17.51 5.20 9.65
N VAL A 53 18.23 6.29 9.90
CA VAL A 53 18.98 6.50 11.15
C VAL A 53 18.02 6.58 12.35
N VAL A 54 16.88 7.25 12.20
CA VAL A 54 15.86 7.32 13.26
C VAL A 54 15.15 5.97 13.45
N MET A 55 14.84 5.26 12.34
CA MET A 55 14.27 3.90 12.39
C MET A 55 15.18 2.93 13.13
N ALA A 56 16.50 3.03 12.94
CA ALA A 56 17.48 2.20 13.63
C ALA A 56 17.52 2.44 15.14
N LYS A 57 17.07 3.63 15.58
CA LYS A 57 16.96 3.96 17.02
C LYS A 57 15.62 3.52 17.61
N ASP A 58 14.52 3.86 16.98
CA ASP A 58 13.18 3.47 17.43
C ASP A 58 12.16 3.52 16.28
N ILE A 59 11.71 2.37 15.82
CA ILE A 59 10.73 2.24 14.74
C ILE A 59 9.39 2.90 15.07
N ARG A 60 9.03 3.03 16.35
CA ARG A 60 7.77 3.65 16.79
C ARG A 60 7.65 5.09 16.33
N VAL A 61 8.78 5.83 16.28
CA VAL A 61 8.82 7.21 15.78
C VAL A 61 8.32 7.29 14.34
N VAL A 62 8.73 6.37 13.50
CA VAL A 62 8.32 6.33 12.09
C VAL A 62 6.86 5.92 11.95
N LEU A 63 6.38 4.98 12.77
CA LEU A 63 4.96 4.58 12.78
C LEU A 63 4.07 5.74 13.18
N ILE A 64 4.45 6.52 14.19
CA ILE A 64 3.72 7.72 14.60
C ILE A 64 3.71 8.75 13.46
N LYS A 65 4.85 8.97 12.80
CA LYS A 65 4.94 9.95 11.70
C LYS A 65 4.15 9.52 10.46
N LEU A 66 4.06 8.22 10.16
CA LEU A 66 3.20 7.70 9.11
C LEU A 66 1.72 7.89 9.44
N ALA A 67 1.33 7.66 10.70
CA ALA A 67 -0.04 7.87 11.16
C ALA A 67 -0.43 9.35 11.11
N ASP A 68 0.44 10.25 11.57
CA ASP A 68 0.30 11.70 11.46
C ASP A 68 0.14 12.13 10.00
N ARG A 69 1.06 11.70 9.12
CA ARG A 69 0.98 12.01 7.67
C ARG A 69 -0.33 11.52 7.05
N LEU A 70 -0.78 10.31 7.40
CA LEU A 70 -2.04 9.77 6.91
C LEU A 70 -3.23 10.61 7.37
N HIS A 71 -3.25 11.04 8.63
CA HIS A 71 -4.28 11.94 9.14
C HIS A 71 -4.27 13.29 8.40
N ASN A 72 -3.08 13.88 8.23
CA ASN A 72 -2.90 15.14 7.51
C ASN A 72 -3.38 15.04 6.06
N MET A 73 -3.12 13.92 5.37
CA MET A 73 -3.63 13.69 4.02
C MET A 73 -5.15 13.52 3.96
N ARG A 74 -5.77 12.95 4.98
CA ARG A 74 -7.24 12.83 5.07
C ARG A 74 -7.93 14.18 5.28
N THR A 75 -7.28 15.09 5.98
CA THR A 75 -7.81 16.42 6.35
C THR A 75 -7.24 17.56 5.52
N ILE A 76 -6.48 17.27 4.47
CA ILE A 76 -5.68 18.22 3.68
C ILE A 76 -6.50 19.34 3.02
N SER A 77 -7.82 19.14 2.86
CA SER A 77 -8.72 20.13 2.24
C SER A 77 -8.80 21.46 3.00
N SER A 78 -8.41 21.50 4.27
CA SER A 78 -8.34 22.72 5.09
C SER A 78 -7.19 23.66 4.68
N HIS A 79 -6.20 23.17 3.93
CA HIS A 79 -5.06 23.96 3.51
C HIS A 79 -5.29 24.65 2.15
N ARG A 80 -4.54 25.74 1.89
CA ARG A 80 -4.48 26.37 0.56
C ARG A 80 -3.89 25.41 -0.48
N ARG A 81 -4.30 25.56 -1.74
CA ARG A 81 -3.93 24.65 -2.84
C ARG A 81 -2.43 24.41 -2.97
N GLU A 82 -1.61 25.45 -2.89
CA GLU A 82 -0.15 25.34 -2.96
C GLU A 82 0.41 24.41 -1.85
N LYS A 83 -0.09 24.57 -0.64
CA LYS A 83 0.30 23.72 0.50
C LYS A 83 -0.16 22.27 0.32
N GLN A 84 -1.39 22.08 -0.22
CA GLN A 84 -1.88 20.73 -0.56
C GLN A 84 -0.96 20.03 -1.55
N LEU A 85 -0.55 20.71 -2.62
CA LEU A 85 0.36 20.15 -3.64
C LEU A 85 1.73 19.78 -3.03
N SER A 86 2.32 20.69 -2.25
CA SER A 86 3.60 20.42 -1.58
C SER A 86 3.54 19.20 -0.67
N ILE A 87 2.50 19.09 0.18
CA ILE A 87 2.31 17.94 1.08
C ILE A 87 2.06 16.66 0.28
N ALA A 88 1.29 16.71 -0.80
CA ALA A 88 0.99 15.55 -1.64
C ALA A 88 2.24 15.04 -2.36
N HIS A 89 3.09 15.92 -2.90
CA HIS A 89 4.38 15.55 -3.50
C HIS A 89 5.30 14.89 -2.47
N GLU A 90 5.50 15.51 -1.32
CA GLU A 90 6.31 14.94 -0.25
C GLU A 90 5.78 13.57 0.19
N THR A 91 4.46 13.42 0.27
CA THR A 91 3.82 12.17 0.68
C THR A 91 4.08 11.04 -0.31
N ILE A 92 3.92 11.29 -1.62
CA ILE A 92 4.08 10.25 -2.64
C ILE A 92 5.55 9.88 -2.86
N GLU A 93 6.47 10.83 -2.66
CA GLU A 93 7.90 10.66 -2.90
C GLU A 93 8.65 10.07 -1.69
N ILE A 94 8.18 10.33 -0.46
CA ILE A 94 8.90 9.93 0.76
C ILE A 94 8.07 8.95 1.60
N TYR A 95 6.87 9.36 2.03
CA TYR A 95 6.11 8.58 3.03
C TYR A 95 5.48 7.31 2.45
N ALA A 96 5.00 7.31 1.22
CA ALA A 96 4.47 6.12 0.58
C ALA A 96 5.56 5.06 0.32
N PRO A 97 6.75 5.40 -0.22
CA PRO A 97 7.88 4.48 -0.30
C PRO A 97 8.36 3.99 1.07
N LEU A 98 8.33 4.82 2.10
CA LEU A 98 8.69 4.41 3.46
C LEU A 98 7.71 3.37 4.01
N ALA A 99 6.41 3.63 3.90
CA ALA A 99 5.38 2.66 4.28
C ALA A 99 5.50 1.33 3.49
N HIS A 100 5.90 1.39 2.21
CA HIS A 100 6.20 0.22 1.39
C HIS A 100 7.36 -0.60 1.95
N ARG A 101 8.47 0.05 2.32
CA ARG A 101 9.66 -0.62 2.87
C ARG A 101 9.38 -1.28 4.22
N LEU A 102 8.51 -0.68 5.03
CA LEU A 102 8.06 -1.24 6.30
C LEU A 102 6.99 -2.34 6.14
N GLY A 103 6.55 -2.65 4.91
CA GLY A 103 5.49 -3.63 4.67
C GLY A 103 4.08 -3.16 5.05
N ILE A 104 3.90 -1.87 5.39
CA ILE A 104 2.60 -1.30 5.81
C ILE A 104 1.80 -0.90 4.56
N TYR A 105 1.43 -1.90 3.77
CA TYR A 105 0.80 -1.69 2.46
C TYR A 105 -0.53 -0.95 2.51
N GLN A 106 -1.30 -1.07 3.60
CA GLN A 106 -2.56 -0.36 3.73
C GLN A 106 -2.33 1.14 3.80
N VAL A 107 -1.40 1.60 4.64
CA VAL A 107 -1.02 3.02 4.75
C VAL A 107 -0.43 3.52 3.43
N LYS A 108 0.53 2.76 2.84
CA LYS A 108 1.11 3.11 1.53
C LYS A 108 0.05 3.43 0.50
N ARG A 109 -0.89 2.52 0.29
CA ARG A 109 -1.94 2.63 -0.73
C ARG A 109 -2.85 3.83 -0.51
N GLU A 110 -3.25 4.05 0.74
CA GLU A 110 -4.10 5.20 1.07
C GLU A 110 -3.36 6.51 0.88
N LEU A 111 -2.09 6.60 1.28
CA LEU A 111 -1.24 7.76 1.02
C LEU A 111 -1.09 8.04 -0.48
N GLU A 112 -0.86 7.00 -1.28
CA GLU A 112 -0.76 7.12 -2.74
C GLU A 112 -2.07 7.62 -3.36
N ASP A 113 -3.22 7.03 -3.02
CA ASP A 113 -4.52 7.43 -3.58
C ASP A 113 -4.93 8.86 -3.16
N LEU A 114 -4.66 9.25 -1.90
CA LEU A 114 -4.92 10.60 -1.42
C LEU A 114 -4.03 11.63 -2.11
N SER A 115 -2.74 11.32 -2.31
CA SER A 115 -1.81 12.18 -3.04
C SER A 115 -2.20 12.30 -4.52
N PHE A 116 -2.52 11.19 -5.16
CA PHE A 116 -2.94 11.16 -6.56
C PHE A 116 -4.19 12.03 -6.80
N ARG A 117 -5.18 11.95 -5.90
CA ARG A 117 -6.38 12.79 -5.96
C ARG A 117 -6.07 14.29 -5.97
N ILE A 118 -4.96 14.71 -5.33
CA ILE A 118 -4.55 16.11 -5.25
C ILE A 118 -3.67 16.50 -6.43
N LEU A 119 -2.73 15.63 -6.81
CA LEU A 119 -1.73 15.92 -7.84
C LEU A 119 -2.35 15.90 -9.24
N ASP A 120 -3.21 14.93 -9.52
CA ASP A 120 -3.91 14.78 -10.80
C ASP A 120 -5.38 14.39 -10.55
N PRO A 121 -6.22 15.36 -10.16
CA PRO A 121 -7.62 15.11 -9.85
C PRO A 121 -8.42 14.64 -11.07
N GLU A 122 -8.10 15.13 -12.27
CA GLU A 122 -8.81 14.75 -13.49
C GLU A 122 -8.66 13.24 -13.77
N MET A 123 -7.43 12.78 -13.80
CA MET A 123 -7.13 11.37 -14.03
C MET A 123 -7.63 10.47 -12.88
N TYR A 124 -7.51 10.93 -11.62
CA TYR A 124 -8.03 10.22 -10.47
C TYR A 124 -9.54 9.97 -10.58
N TYR A 125 -10.32 11.00 -10.88
CA TYR A 125 -11.78 10.88 -10.98
C TYR A 125 -12.22 10.15 -12.26
N ASP A 126 -11.46 10.22 -13.35
CA ASP A 126 -11.73 9.43 -14.55
C ASP A 126 -11.55 7.93 -14.27
N ILE A 127 -10.40 7.52 -13.74
CA ILE A 127 -10.15 6.12 -13.36
C ILE A 127 -11.22 5.64 -12.37
N LYS A 128 -11.52 6.42 -11.33
CA LYS A 128 -12.52 6.09 -10.33
C LYS A 128 -13.91 5.86 -10.93
N ARG A 129 -14.35 6.72 -11.86
CA ARG A 129 -15.64 6.62 -12.56
C ARG A 129 -15.71 5.35 -13.41
N ARG A 130 -14.66 5.08 -14.19
CA ARG A 130 -14.59 3.93 -15.11
C ARG A 130 -14.48 2.60 -14.35
N VAL A 131 -13.71 2.56 -13.27
CA VAL A 131 -13.63 1.40 -12.38
C VAL A 131 -14.98 1.12 -11.74
N ARG A 132 -15.68 2.16 -11.22
CA ARG A 132 -17.00 2.02 -10.59
C ARG A 132 -18.09 1.55 -11.56
N LYS A 133 -18.06 1.98 -12.81
CA LYS A 133 -19.06 1.57 -13.80
C LYS A 133 -19.09 0.05 -14.03
N LYS A 134 -17.96 -0.61 -13.90
CA LYS A 134 -17.81 -2.07 -14.04
C LYS A 134 -17.84 -2.83 -12.71
N LEU A 135 -18.10 -2.14 -11.60
CA LEU A 135 -18.01 -2.74 -10.26
C LEU A 135 -19.01 -3.90 -10.04
N PRO A 136 -20.31 -3.78 -10.38
CA PRO A 136 -21.29 -4.86 -10.14
C PRO A 136 -20.94 -6.15 -10.89
N GLU A 137 -20.54 -6.03 -12.17
CA GLU A 137 -20.12 -7.16 -12.99
C GLU A 137 -18.88 -7.85 -12.41
N ARG A 138 -17.90 -7.05 -11.96
CA ARG A 138 -16.66 -7.54 -11.34
C ARG A 138 -16.92 -8.21 -9.98
N GLU A 139 -17.82 -7.67 -9.17
CA GLU A 139 -18.18 -8.27 -7.89
C GLU A 139 -18.80 -9.65 -8.06
N MET A 140 -19.62 -9.85 -9.10
CA MET A 140 -20.17 -11.16 -9.44
C MET A 140 -19.08 -12.15 -9.84
N ILE A 141 -18.17 -11.76 -10.73
CA ILE A 141 -17.05 -12.61 -11.18
C ILE A 141 -16.12 -12.96 -10.00
N ILE A 142 -15.81 -11.98 -9.13
CA ILE A 142 -14.98 -12.20 -7.94
C ILE A 142 -15.66 -13.17 -6.99
N LYS A 143 -16.97 -13.01 -6.75
CA LYS A 143 -17.72 -13.90 -5.88
C LYS A 143 -17.75 -15.33 -6.42
N GLU A 144 -18.04 -15.50 -7.71
CA GLU A 144 -18.01 -16.79 -8.37
C GLU A 144 -16.63 -17.45 -8.24
N ALA A 145 -15.56 -16.70 -8.51
CA ALA A 145 -14.20 -17.20 -8.36
C ALA A 145 -13.88 -17.60 -6.92
N MET A 146 -14.32 -16.81 -5.92
CA MET A 146 -14.14 -17.14 -4.52
C MET A 146 -14.88 -18.43 -4.14
N ASP A 147 -16.10 -18.62 -4.61
CA ASP A 147 -16.92 -19.80 -4.32
C ASP A 147 -16.26 -21.06 -4.93
N ILE A 148 -15.80 -20.99 -6.18
CA ILE A 148 -15.10 -22.09 -6.85
C ILE A 148 -13.80 -22.47 -6.12
N ILE A 149 -12.94 -21.49 -5.78
CA ILE A 149 -11.71 -21.77 -5.04
C ILE A 149 -12.05 -22.36 -3.68
N SER A 150 -12.98 -21.76 -2.93
CA SER A 150 -13.38 -22.23 -1.59
C SER A 150 -13.82 -23.69 -1.60
N GLN A 151 -14.62 -24.08 -2.59
CA GLN A 151 -15.05 -25.46 -2.74
C GLN A 151 -13.86 -26.40 -3.00
N LYS A 152 -13.00 -26.06 -3.97
CA LYS A 152 -11.88 -26.92 -4.35
C LYS A 152 -10.83 -27.07 -3.25
N VAL A 153 -10.55 -26.01 -2.51
CA VAL A 153 -9.62 -26.04 -1.38
C VAL A 153 -10.18 -26.87 -0.23
N ALA A 154 -11.50 -26.80 0.01
CA ALA A 154 -12.16 -27.63 1.02
C ALA A 154 -12.17 -29.13 0.67
N GLU A 155 -12.33 -29.48 -0.62
CA GLU A 155 -12.22 -30.87 -1.11
C GLU A 155 -10.83 -31.48 -0.82
N GLU A 156 -9.77 -30.64 -0.80
CA GLU A 156 -8.39 -31.03 -0.46
C GLU A 156 -8.08 -30.91 1.04
N GLY A 157 -9.06 -30.61 1.89
CA GLY A 157 -8.91 -30.49 3.34
C GLY A 157 -8.15 -29.26 3.82
N LEU A 158 -7.99 -28.23 2.99
CA LEU A 158 -7.31 -27.00 3.36
C LEU A 158 -8.27 -25.97 3.95
N GLU A 159 -7.85 -25.30 5.02
CA GLU A 159 -8.55 -24.16 5.60
C GLU A 159 -7.92 -22.85 5.13
N VAL A 160 -8.66 -22.06 4.36
CA VAL A 160 -8.17 -20.82 3.79
C VAL A 160 -9.10 -19.64 4.08
N THR A 161 -8.55 -18.43 4.07
CA THR A 161 -9.35 -17.21 4.04
C THR A 161 -9.19 -16.54 2.68
N ILE A 162 -10.30 -16.43 1.92
CA ILE A 162 -10.28 -15.77 0.60
C ILE A 162 -10.89 -14.38 0.72
N LYS A 163 -10.22 -13.40 0.15
CA LYS A 163 -10.69 -12.00 0.13
C LYS A 163 -10.54 -11.41 -1.27
N GLY A 164 -11.58 -10.72 -1.74
CA GLY A 164 -11.45 -9.82 -2.87
C GLY A 164 -10.44 -8.71 -2.55
N ARG A 165 -9.56 -8.41 -3.50
CA ARG A 165 -8.56 -7.35 -3.35
C ARG A 165 -8.92 -6.17 -4.24
N PRO A 166 -9.46 -5.08 -3.70
CA PRO A 166 -9.67 -3.87 -4.48
C PRO A 166 -8.31 -3.31 -4.95
N LYS A 167 -8.20 -2.97 -6.23
CA LYS A 167 -7.03 -2.25 -6.74
C LYS A 167 -7.17 -0.77 -6.46
N HIS A 168 -6.09 -0.20 -5.96
CA HIS A 168 -5.99 1.23 -5.67
C HIS A 168 -5.81 2.01 -6.96
N PHE A 169 -6.40 3.20 -7.04
CA PHE A 169 -6.43 4.02 -8.26
C PHE A 169 -5.05 4.44 -8.71
N TYR A 170 -4.17 4.80 -7.78
CA TYR A 170 -2.79 5.13 -8.10
C TYR A 170 -2.01 3.93 -8.69
N SER A 171 -2.22 2.73 -8.16
CA SER A 171 -1.58 1.52 -8.72
C SER A 171 -2.05 1.22 -10.15
N ILE A 172 -3.31 1.52 -10.48
CA ILE A 172 -3.86 1.44 -11.84
C ILE A 172 -3.17 2.48 -12.73
N TYR A 173 -3.14 3.74 -12.29
CA TYR A 173 -2.50 4.85 -13.00
C TYR A 173 -1.02 4.58 -13.30
N GLU A 174 -0.24 4.19 -12.31
CA GLU A 174 1.17 3.84 -12.47
C GLU A 174 1.37 2.71 -13.50
N LYS A 175 0.50 1.70 -13.50
CA LYS A 175 0.58 0.60 -14.45
C LYS A 175 0.23 1.06 -15.87
N MET A 176 -0.82 1.89 -16.03
CA MET A 176 -1.15 2.51 -17.31
C MET A 176 0.04 3.30 -17.86
N ARG A 177 0.63 4.17 -17.03
CA ARG A 177 1.77 5.01 -17.42
C ARG A 177 3.01 4.20 -17.78
N ARG A 178 3.40 3.23 -16.92
CA ARG A 178 4.61 2.43 -17.11
C ARG A 178 4.55 1.52 -18.33
N LYS A 179 3.37 0.96 -18.61
CA LYS A 179 3.16 0.03 -19.73
C LYS A 179 2.60 0.70 -20.97
N ASN A 180 2.32 2.00 -20.92
CA ASN A 180 1.65 2.77 -21.98
C ASN A 180 0.34 2.11 -22.43
N LEU A 181 -0.48 1.67 -21.47
CA LEU A 181 -1.75 0.97 -21.72
C LEU A 181 -2.93 1.83 -21.31
N SER A 182 -4.06 1.68 -22.02
CA SER A 182 -5.34 2.23 -21.57
C SER A 182 -5.92 1.39 -20.41
N LEU A 183 -6.91 1.95 -19.70
CA LEU A 183 -7.57 1.22 -18.61
C LEU A 183 -8.24 -0.07 -19.09
N GLU A 184 -8.76 -0.08 -20.32
CA GLU A 184 -9.42 -1.25 -20.94
C GLU A 184 -8.43 -2.38 -21.25
N GLN A 185 -7.17 -2.04 -21.46
CA GLN A 185 -6.09 -2.99 -21.75
C GLN A 185 -5.45 -3.55 -20.47
N LEU A 186 -5.88 -3.09 -19.29
CA LEU A 186 -5.44 -3.64 -18.02
C LEU A 186 -6.26 -4.86 -17.64
N TYR A 187 -5.68 -6.04 -17.84
CA TYR A 187 -6.29 -7.33 -17.57
C TYR A 187 -6.41 -7.69 -16.07
N ASP A 188 -5.68 -7.01 -15.19
CA ASP A 188 -5.53 -7.39 -13.79
C ASP A 188 -6.38 -6.56 -12.81
N LEU A 189 -7.56 -6.14 -13.23
CA LEU A 189 -8.48 -5.36 -12.38
C LEU A 189 -9.28 -6.23 -11.40
N LEU A 190 -9.36 -7.54 -11.67
CA LEU A 190 -9.91 -8.54 -10.76
C LEU A 190 -8.78 -9.19 -9.98
N ALA A 191 -8.83 -9.16 -8.67
CA ALA A 191 -7.80 -9.76 -7.83
C ALA A 191 -8.39 -10.42 -6.59
N LEU A 192 -7.87 -11.59 -6.26
CA LEU A 192 -8.16 -12.34 -5.04
C LEU A 192 -6.89 -12.49 -4.21
N ARG A 193 -7.07 -12.60 -2.90
CA ARG A 193 -6.03 -13.02 -1.98
C ARG A 193 -6.51 -14.23 -1.21
N VAL A 194 -5.72 -15.30 -1.27
CA VAL A 194 -5.92 -16.53 -0.50
C VAL A 194 -4.87 -16.57 0.60
N ILE A 195 -5.33 -16.56 1.84
CA ILE A 195 -4.46 -16.58 3.02
C ILE A 195 -4.50 -18.00 3.59
N VAL A 196 -3.33 -18.57 3.76
CA VAL A 196 -3.10 -19.95 4.23
C VAL A 196 -2.19 -19.97 5.47
N LYS A 197 -2.03 -21.13 6.11
CA LYS A 197 -1.28 -21.25 7.36
C LYS A 197 0.22 -21.51 7.15
N SER A 198 0.62 -22.04 5.99
CA SER A 198 2.01 -22.43 5.73
C SER A 198 2.43 -22.16 4.28
N ILE A 199 3.75 -22.12 4.06
CA ILE A 199 4.34 -22.02 2.72
C ILE A 199 3.95 -23.22 1.83
N ALA A 200 3.91 -24.43 2.38
CA ALA A 200 3.49 -25.62 1.64
C ALA A 200 2.07 -25.47 1.11
N GLU A 201 1.15 -24.95 1.92
CA GLU A 201 -0.23 -24.68 1.51
C GLU A 201 -0.32 -23.59 0.42
N CYS A 202 0.62 -22.62 0.37
CA CYS A 202 0.67 -21.66 -0.73
C CYS A 202 0.85 -22.35 -2.08
N TYR A 203 1.80 -23.31 -2.16
CA TYR A 203 2.04 -24.06 -3.40
C TYR A 203 0.90 -25.05 -3.71
N GLN A 204 0.26 -25.65 -2.70
CA GLN A 204 -0.92 -26.49 -2.90
C GLN A 204 -2.08 -25.68 -3.52
N VAL A 205 -2.39 -24.52 -2.95
CA VAL A 205 -3.44 -23.62 -3.49
C VAL A 205 -3.09 -23.14 -4.88
N LEU A 206 -1.81 -22.83 -5.18
CA LEU A 206 -1.38 -22.50 -6.53
C LEU A 206 -1.69 -23.64 -7.52
N GLY A 207 -1.37 -24.87 -7.15
CA GLY A 207 -1.67 -26.08 -7.94
C GLY A 207 -3.17 -26.24 -8.19
N ILE A 208 -4.01 -26.04 -7.16
CA ILE A 208 -5.47 -26.08 -7.27
C ILE A 208 -5.95 -25.01 -8.24
N VAL A 209 -5.51 -23.75 -8.09
CA VAL A 209 -5.90 -22.63 -8.95
C VAL A 209 -5.53 -22.90 -10.42
N HIS A 210 -4.33 -23.44 -10.68
CA HIS A 210 -3.89 -23.78 -12.04
C HIS A 210 -4.59 -25.02 -12.63
N THR A 211 -5.20 -25.86 -11.80
CA THR A 211 -6.04 -26.97 -12.22
C THR A 211 -7.44 -26.48 -12.63
N ILE A 212 -7.96 -25.47 -11.89
CA ILE A 212 -9.27 -24.87 -12.19
C ILE A 212 -9.20 -24.01 -13.47
N TRP A 213 -8.15 -23.17 -13.57
CA TRP A 213 -8.02 -22.17 -14.63
C TRP A 213 -6.63 -22.17 -15.24
N LYS A 214 -6.60 -21.93 -16.56
CA LYS A 214 -5.35 -21.87 -17.32
C LYS A 214 -4.55 -20.60 -16.94
N PRO A 215 -3.28 -20.75 -16.48
CA PRO A 215 -2.43 -19.59 -16.19
C PRO A 215 -2.05 -18.84 -17.47
N ILE A 216 -1.97 -17.49 -17.36
CA ILE A 216 -1.50 -16.64 -18.44
C ILE A 216 0.04 -16.66 -18.46
N PRO A 217 0.67 -17.02 -19.59
CA PRO A 217 2.12 -17.10 -19.68
C PRO A 217 2.82 -15.79 -19.29
N GLY A 218 3.91 -15.88 -18.53
CA GLY A 218 4.69 -14.72 -18.09
C GLY A 218 4.03 -13.86 -17.01
N GLN A 219 2.91 -14.33 -16.42
CA GLN A 219 2.21 -13.63 -15.33
C GLN A 219 2.26 -14.45 -14.01
N PHE A 220 3.39 -15.05 -13.74
CA PHE A 220 3.65 -15.77 -12.49
C PHE A 220 4.90 -15.21 -11.81
N ASP A 221 4.78 -14.90 -10.53
CA ASP A 221 5.89 -14.44 -9.69
C ASP A 221 5.92 -15.27 -8.39
N ASP A 222 7.06 -15.86 -8.12
CA ASP A 222 7.35 -16.58 -6.88
C ASP A 222 8.20 -15.71 -5.94
N TYR A 223 7.50 -14.94 -5.09
CA TYR A 223 8.13 -14.13 -4.04
C TYR A 223 8.34 -14.90 -2.73
N ILE A 224 8.08 -16.20 -2.68
CA ILE A 224 8.50 -17.08 -1.59
C ILE A 224 9.93 -17.53 -1.83
N ALA A 225 10.22 -18.06 -3.03
CA ALA A 225 11.57 -18.45 -3.43
C ALA A 225 12.49 -17.23 -3.61
N ASN A 226 11.97 -16.12 -4.12
CA ASN A 226 12.71 -14.87 -4.36
C ASN A 226 12.00 -13.68 -3.67
N PRO A 227 12.15 -13.51 -2.34
CA PRO A 227 11.50 -12.43 -1.60
C PRO A 227 11.87 -11.04 -2.13
N LYS A 228 10.93 -10.10 -2.07
CA LYS A 228 11.22 -8.70 -2.38
C LYS A 228 12.16 -8.09 -1.36
N SER A 229 12.80 -6.98 -1.71
CA SER A 229 13.76 -6.26 -0.84
C SER A 229 13.19 -5.85 0.53
N ASN A 230 11.86 -5.82 0.68
CA ASN A 230 11.15 -5.57 1.93
C ASN A 230 10.67 -6.86 2.62
N LEU A 231 11.25 -8.01 2.27
CA LEU A 231 10.94 -9.35 2.79
C LEU A 231 9.49 -9.81 2.53
N TYR A 232 8.78 -9.17 1.59
CA TYR A 232 7.46 -9.63 1.18
C TYR A 232 7.55 -10.97 0.50
N GLN A 233 6.75 -11.93 0.96
CA GLN A 233 6.61 -13.27 0.41
C GLN A 233 5.15 -13.53 0.02
N SER A 234 4.96 -14.05 -1.18
CA SER A 234 3.67 -14.49 -1.72
C SER A 234 3.89 -15.17 -3.07
N LEU A 235 2.95 -16.01 -3.49
CA LEU A 235 2.84 -16.42 -4.90
C LEU A 235 1.84 -15.49 -5.59
N HIS A 236 2.18 -15.06 -6.80
CA HIS A 236 1.28 -14.26 -7.63
C HIS A 236 1.10 -14.96 -8.97
N THR A 237 -0.12 -15.20 -9.37
CA THR A 237 -0.45 -15.75 -10.67
C THR A 237 -1.65 -15.05 -11.27
N THR A 238 -1.65 -14.88 -12.59
CA THR A 238 -2.84 -14.43 -13.33
C THR A 238 -3.34 -15.58 -14.17
N VAL A 239 -4.63 -15.91 -14.04
CA VAL A 239 -5.29 -16.99 -14.74
C VAL A 239 -6.44 -16.48 -15.60
N VAL A 240 -6.88 -17.27 -16.58
CA VAL A 240 -8.13 -17.01 -17.29
C VAL A 240 -9.27 -17.52 -16.42
N GLY A 241 -9.83 -16.61 -15.62
CA GLY A 241 -10.86 -16.90 -14.60
C GLY A 241 -12.26 -17.06 -15.18
N PRO A 242 -13.30 -16.94 -14.30
CA PRO A 242 -14.70 -16.98 -14.74
C PRO A 242 -14.99 -15.95 -15.85
N ALA A 243 -15.96 -16.25 -16.73
CA ALA A 243 -16.32 -15.44 -17.88
C ALA A 243 -15.17 -15.16 -18.88
N GLY A 244 -14.03 -15.88 -18.78
CA GLY A 244 -12.84 -15.65 -19.63
C GLY A 244 -12.04 -14.41 -19.25
N GLU A 245 -12.36 -13.77 -18.13
CA GLU A 245 -11.67 -12.57 -17.67
C GLU A 245 -10.38 -12.92 -16.89
N PRO A 246 -9.29 -12.14 -17.10
CA PRO A 246 -8.06 -12.33 -16.32
C PRO A 246 -8.29 -12.08 -14.84
N LEU A 247 -7.90 -13.04 -14.01
CA LEU A 247 -8.00 -13.02 -12.56
C LEU A 247 -6.62 -13.14 -11.92
N ASP A 248 -6.23 -12.13 -11.13
CA ASP A 248 -4.99 -12.12 -10.35
C ASP A 248 -5.23 -12.83 -9.01
N VAL A 249 -4.46 -13.86 -8.68
CA VAL A 249 -4.55 -14.61 -7.42
C VAL A 249 -3.22 -14.52 -6.68
N GLN A 250 -3.33 -14.15 -5.39
CA GLN A 250 -2.18 -13.95 -4.51
C GLN A 250 -2.30 -14.76 -3.23
#